data_739a46dace12bce182b0a8819f870d7c
#
_entry.id   739a46dace12bce182b0a8819f870d7c
#
_cell.length_a   1.000
_cell.length_b   1.000
_cell.length_c   1.000
_cell.angle_alpha   90.00
_cell.angle_beta   90.00
_cell.angle_gamma   90.00
#
_symmetry.space_group_name_H-M   'P 1'
#
loop_
_entity.id
_entity.type
_entity.pdbx_description
1 polymer ?
#
loop_
_entity_poly.entity_id
_entity_poly.type
_entity_poly.pdbx_seq_one_letter_code
_entity_poly.pdbx_strand_id
1 'polypeptide(L)'
;MHCELYIPDFFPRHGLQRSESAAAAETLIARGRRRRTALVSREAWLFGRFGVTRQRDWPVAPYTLLADGGEPGPHYWMRADPVHLQVGRDSLGLADSTAFEVSRAESEALAEALNRHFGRTMLVYPLRPARWYVRLEKAPDMQTTPAAAARGAAIDEKLPAGPDAMRFNALMNEAQMLLHEHPVNTARQARGEPELNSIWFWGGGVIDAERARPFTTVFADDPLARGLALAAGIPAPALPKDAGSALAAFGDQGRVLAIPDVPQEAQLRGRYAALERDWFLPLFAALKSGRIGMLTLHLCGADSLLEVETVRSDLRYFWRLRRPLSAYA
;
A
#
# COMPACT_ATOMS: atom_id res chain seq x y z
N MET A 1 16.67 15.47 14.48
CA MET A 1 15.95 14.66 13.48
C MET A 1 14.96 13.70 14.17
N HIS A 2 13.75 13.56 13.65
CA HIS A 2 12.74 12.57 14.07
C HIS A 2 12.55 11.55 12.96
N CYS A 3 12.82 10.27 13.22
CA CYS A 3 12.61 9.20 12.28
C CYS A 3 11.32 8.43 12.62
N GLU A 4 10.48 8.19 11.63
CA GLU A 4 9.32 7.33 11.74
C GLU A 4 9.49 6.14 10.80
N LEU A 5 9.24 4.95 11.32
CA LEU A 5 9.29 3.70 10.57
C LEU A 5 7.90 3.07 10.60
N TYR A 6 7.25 2.98 9.45
CA TYR A 6 5.95 2.32 9.32
C TYR A 6 6.17 0.94 8.69
N ILE A 7 5.82 -0.12 9.41
CA ILE A 7 5.99 -1.50 8.94
C ILE A 7 4.61 -2.14 8.82
N PRO A 8 4.11 -2.31 7.58
CA PRO A 8 2.85 -3.01 7.35
C PRO A 8 2.97 -4.47 7.73
N ASP A 9 1.87 -5.06 8.19
CA ASP A 9 1.76 -6.49 8.53
C ASP A 9 2.88 -7.01 9.45
N PHE A 10 3.41 -6.14 10.34
CA PHE A 10 4.48 -6.53 11.27
C PHE A 10 4.05 -7.66 12.20
N PHE A 11 2.80 -7.65 12.66
CA PHE A 11 2.19 -8.73 13.43
C PHE A 11 1.21 -9.51 12.55
N PRO A 12 1.58 -10.70 12.05
CA PRO A 12 0.74 -11.49 11.16
C PRO A 12 -0.47 -12.06 11.88
N ARG A 13 -1.57 -12.27 11.15
CA ARG A 13 -2.83 -12.81 11.68
C ARG A 13 -2.70 -14.19 12.34
N HIS A 14 -1.77 -15.01 11.87
CA HIS A 14 -1.53 -16.36 12.38
C HIS A 14 -0.65 -16.42 13.62
N GLY A 15 -0.32 -15.25 14.18
CA GLY A 15 0.57 -15.13 15.33
C GLY A 15 2.05 -15.26 14.97
N LEU A 16 2.91 -14.94 15.93
CA LEU A 16 4.37 -15.01 15.80
C LEU A 16 4.89 -16.28 16.44
N GLN A 17 5.82 -16.95 15.76
CA GLN A 17 6.55 -18.05 16.37
C GLN A 17 7.53 -17.50 17.44
N ARG A 18 7.71 -18.25 18.53
CA ARG A 18 8.63 -17.84 19.62
C ARG A 18 10.10 -17.71 19.18
N SER A 19 10.46 -18.35 18.08
CA SER A 19 11.81 -18.29 17.50
C SER A 19 12.09 -17.00 16.73
N GLU A 20 11.05 -16.22 16.41
CA GLU A 20 11.18 -14.95 15.69
C GLU A 20 11.56 -13.86 16.69
N SER A 21 12.75 -13.31 16.54
CA SER A 21 13.31 -12.30 17.43
C SER A 21 13.95 -11.17 16.64
N ALA A 22 13.77 -9.95 17.14
CA ALA A 22 14.41 -8.73 16.69
C ALA A 22 14.84 -7.92 17.93
N ALA A 23 16.05 -8.13 18.39
CA ALA A 23 16.52 -7.69 19.70
C ALA A 23 16.49 -6.17 19.88
N ALA A 24 16.82 -5.39 18.84
CA ALA A 24 16.74 -3.95 18.88
C ALA A 24 15.27 -3.48 18.89
N ALA A 25 14.42 -4.07 18.03
CA ALA A 25 12.99 -3.78 18.04
C ALA A 25 12.35 -4.09 19.40
N GLU A 26 12.60 -5.27 19.96
CA GLU A 26 12.12 -5.69 21.29
C GLU A 26 12.57 -4.73 22.39
N THR A 27 13.82 -4.22 22.30
CA THR A 27 14.36 -3.23 23.26
C THR A 27 13.67 -1.88 23.11
N LEU A 28 13.47 -1.40 21.88
CA LEU A 28 12.75 -0.17 21.59
C LEU A 28 11.31 -0.25 22.11
N ILE A 29 10.62 -1.35 21.83
CA ILE A 29 9.24 -1.58 22.30
C ILE A 29 9.19 -1.64 23.84
N ALA A 30 10.14 -2.30 24.49
CA ALA A 30 10.14 -2.43 25.95
C ALA A 30 10.39 -1.09 26.64
N ARG A 31 11.30 -0.27 26.10
CA ARG A 31 11.76 0.97 26.75
C ARG A 31 11.01 2.22 26.33
N GLY A 32 10.48 2.26 25.11
CA GLY A 32 9.71 3.37 24.57
C GLY A 32 8.31 3.54 25.21
N ARG A 33 7.68 4.64 24.86
CA ARG A 33 6.28 4.90 25.18
C ARG A 33 5.43 4.20 24.13
N ARG A 34 4.52 3.35 24.57
CA ARG A 34 3.67 2.53 23.71
C ARG A 34 2.25 3.04 23.70
N ARG A 35 1.64 3.08 22.54
CA ARG A 35 0.22 3.29 22.34
C ARG A 35 -0.30 2.27 21.34
N ARG A 36 -1.38 1.57 21.68
CA ARG A 36 -2.07 0.68 20.76
C ARG A 36 -3.39 1.32 20.36
N THR A 37 -3.66 1.35 19.07
CA THR A 37 -4.89 1.88 18.49
C THR A 37 -5.45 0.87 17.49
N ALA A 38 -6.74 0.97 17.18
CA ALA A 38 -7.31 0.22 16.05
C ALA A 38 -6.69 0.71 14.74
N LEU A 39 -6.37 -0.21 13.85
CA LEU A 39 -5.95 0.07 12.49
C LEU A 39 -7.12 -0.26 11.56
N VAL A 40 -7.75 0.77 11.02
CA VAL A 40 -8.88 0.59 10.08
C VAL A 40 -8.37 0.08 8.73
N SER A 41 -7.36 0.75 8.18
CA SER A 41 -6.61 0.32 6.99
C SER A 41 -5.30 1.11 6.89
N ARG A 42 -4.37 0.61 6.07
CA ARG A 42 -3.14 1.33 5.73
C ARG A 42 -3.43 2.66 5.04
N GLU A 43 -4.37 2.68 4.11
CA GLU A 43 -4.78 3.87 3.38
C GLU A 43 -5.30 4.93 4.37
N ALA A 44 -6.19 4.54 5.29
CA ALA A 44 -6.73 5.43 6.32
C ALA A 44 -5.61 6.05 7.17
N TRP A 45 -4.59 5.27 7.54
CA TRP A 45 -3.44 5.78 8.29
C TRP A 45 -2.64 6.78 7.47
N LEU A 46 -2.27 6.43 6.22
CA LEU A 46 -1.51 7.31 5.33
C LEU A 46 -2.26 8.62 5.08
N PHE A 47 -3.51 8.55 4.64
CA PHE A 47 -4.33 9.73 4.38
C PHE A 47 -4.48 10.62 5.62
N GLY A 48 -4.71 10.02 6.79
CA GLY A 48 -4.80 10.74 8.05
C GLY A 48 -3.50 11.48 8.40
N ARG A 49 -2.32 10.91 8.10
CA ARG A 49 -1.03 11.59 8.32
C ARG A 49 -0.88 12.84 7.44
N PHE A 50 -1.39 12.81 6.22
CA PHE A 50 -1.33 13.94 5.28
C PHE A 50 -2.53 14.88 5.38
N GLY A 51 -3.45 14.66 6.32
CA GLY A 51 -4.64 15.50 6.51
C GLY A 51 -5.67 15.40 5.38
N VAL A 52 -5.60 14.32 4.58
CA VAL A 52 -6.55 14.09 3.48
C VAL A 52 -7.81 13.43 4.04
N THR A 53 -8.96 13.97 3.68
CA THR A 53 -10.25 13.44 4.11
C THR A 53 -10.75 12.34 3.18
N ARG A 54 -11.48 11.37 3.74
CA ARG A 54 -12.16 10.37 2.93
C ARG A 54 -13.30 11.04 2.16
N GLN A 55 -13.34 10.80 0.86
CA GLN A 55 -14.46 11.18 0.00
C GLN A 55 -15.54 10.08 0.06
N ARG A 56 -16.11 9.62 -1.04
CA ARG A 56 -16.90 8.36 -0.99
C ARG A 56 -16.01 7.19 -0.61
N ASP A 57 -14.87 7.09 -1.29
CA ASP A 57 -13.76 6.20 -0.95
C ASP A 57 -12.56 7.01 -0.45
N TRP A 58 -11.50 6.33 -0.01
CA TRP A 58 -10.20 6.94 0.06
C TRP A 58 -9.72 7.23 -1.37
N PRO A 59 -9.32 8.47 -1.70
CA PRO A 59 -8.97 8.86 -3.07
C PRO A 59 -7.60 8.33 -3.50
N VAL A 60 -7.42 7.01 -3.53
CA VAL A 60 -6.13 6.35 -3.82
C VAL A 60 -5.68 6.63 -5.25
N ALA A 61 -6.61 6.60 -6.22
CA ALA A 61 -6.28 6.69 -7.63
C ALA A 61 -5.52 7.97 -8.02
N PRO A 62 -5.95 9.19 -7.69
CA PRO A 62 -5.25 10.39 -8.13
C PRO A 62 -3.85 10.54 -7.51
N TYR A 63 -3.64 10.05 -6.28
CA TYR A 63 -2.32 10.09 -5.65
C TYR A 63 -1.37 9.05 -6.24
N THR A 64 -1.84 7.82 -6.47
CA THR A 64 -1.01 6.80 -7.14
C THR A 64 -0.73 7.14 -8.60
N LEU A 65 -1.68 7.78 -9.28
CA LEU A 65 -1.48 8.33 -10.64
C LEU A 65 -0.30 9.31 -10.66
N LEU A 66 -0.26 10.25 -9.71
CA LEU A 66 0.84 11.20 -9.58
C LEU A 66 2.19 10.50 -9.34
N ALA A 67 2.21 9.48 -8.48
CA ALA A 67 3.42 8.68 -8.22
C ALA A 67 3.91 7.90 -9.45
N ASP A 68 2.99 7.50 -10.34
CA ASP A 68 3.29 6.80 -11.58
C ASP A 68 3.67 7.74 -12.75
N GLY A 69 3.70 9.05 -12.49
CA GLY A 69 4.12 10.07 -13.45
C GLY A 69 2.98 10.68 -14.27
N GLY A 70 1.72 10.42 -13.88
CA GLY A 70 0.56 11.06 -14.49
C GLY A 70 0.22 12.40 -13.84
N GLU A 71 -0.64 13.16 -14.49
CA GLU A 71 -1.13 14.46 -14.03
C GLU A 71 -2.62 14.39 -13.69
N PRO A 72 -2.99 14.23 -12.41
CA PRO A 72 -4.39 14.09 -12.03
C PRO A 72 -5.24 15.33 -12.32
N GLY A 73 -4.70 16.54 -12.22
CA GLY A 73 -5.44 17.77 -12.39
C GLY A 73 -6.68 17.85 -11.47
N PRO A 74 -7.73 18.59 -11.86
CA PRO A 74 -8.97 18.70 -11.09
C PRO A 74 -9.99 17.58 -11.42
N HIS A 75 -9.55 16.49 -12.04
CA HIS A 75 -10.43 15.43 -12.53
C HIS A 75 -10.64 14.34 -11.48
N TYR A 76 -11.77 13.66 -11.57
CA TYR A 76 -12.06 12.47 -10.80
C TYR A 76 -11.38 11.25 -11.44
N TRP A 77 -10.57 10.55 -10.68
CA TRP A 77 -9.85 9.37 -11.12
C TRP A 77 -10.24 8.16 -10.29
N MET A 78 -10.28 7.00 -10.93
CA MET A 78 -10.40 5.70 -10.26
C MET A 78 -9.28 4.76 -10.73
N ARG A 79 -8.93 3.81 -9.90
CA ARG A 79 -8.19 2.64 -10.31
C ARG A 79 -9.13 1.72 -11.09
N ALA A 80 -8.60 1.08 -12.11
CA ALA A 80 -9.26 0.04 -12.91
C ALA A 80 -8.25 -1.08 -13.16
N ASP A 81 -7.78 -1.69 -12.08
CA ASP A 81 -6.66 -2.62 -12.15
C ASP A 81 -7.05 -3.93 -12.88
N PRO A 82 -6.14 -4.49 -13.71
CA PRO A 82 -6.35 -5.80 -14.30
C PRO A 82 -6.34 -6.86 -13.21
N VAL A 83 -7.34 -7.73 -13.24
CA VAL A 83 -7.50 -8.82 -12.27
C VAL A 83 -7.83 -10.13 -12.99
N HIS A 84 -7.61 -11.24 -12.28
CA HIS A 84 -8.12 -12.55 -12.65
C HIS A 84 -9.30 -12.91 -11.75
N LEU A 85 -10.48 -12.99 -12.35
CA LEU A 85 -11.67 -13.52 -11.70
C LEU A 85 -11.74 -15.02 -11.92
N GLN A 86 -11.75 -15.78 -10.84
CA GLN A 86 -11.72 -17.22 -10.83
C GLN A 86 -13.05 -17.79 -10.30
N VAL A 87 -13.70 -18.62 -11.10
CA VAL A 87 -14.90 -19.33 -10.65
C VAL A 87 -14.48 -20.45 -9.68
N GLY A 88 -14.83 -20.29 -8.41
CA GLY A 88 -14.74 -21.35 -7.40
C GLY A 88 -15.98 -22.26 -7.39
N ARG A 89 -16.04 -23.22 -6.46
CA ARG A 89 -17.21 -24.11 -6.32
C ARG A 89 -18.47 -23.36 -5.94
N ASP A 90 -18.37 -22.42 -5.02
CA ASP A 90 -19.54 -21.74 -4.41
C ASP A 90 -19.42 -20.20 -4.49
N SER A 91 -18.34 -19.66 -5.03
CA SER A 91 -18.11 -18.22 -5.11
C SER A 91 -17.10 -17.85 -6.18
N LEU A 92 -17.19 -16.63 -6.66
CA LEU A 92 -16.19 -16.04 -7.53
C LEU A 92 -15.06 -15.48 -6.66
N GLY A 93 -13.80 -15.83 -6.96
CA GLY A 93 -12.61 -15.33 -6.30
C GLY A 93 -11.88 -14.28 -7.14
N LEU A 94 -11.13 -13.39 -6.49
CA LEU A 94 -10.28 -12.40 -7.15
C LEU A 94 -8.81 -12.67 -6.86
N ALA A 95 -7.99 -12.74 -7.90
CA ALA A 95 -6.55 -12.63 -7.84
C ALA A 95 -6.10 -11.31 -8.48
N ASP A 96 -5.25 -10.58 -7.77
CA ASP A 96 -4.64 -9.33 -8.23
C ASP A 96 -3.17 -9.53 -8.62
N SER A 97 -2.48 -8.46 -8.99
CA SER A 97 -1.07 -8.47 -9.41
C SER A 97 -0.07 -8.99 -8.36
N THR A 98 -0.50 -9.41 -7.20
CA THR A 98 0.36 -10.11 -6.24
C THR A 98 0.44 -11.61 -6.54
N ALA A 99 -0.49 -12.13 -7.32
CA ALA A 99 -0.57 -13.54 -7.70
C ALA A 99 -0.03 -13.83 -9.11
N PHE A 100 0.18 -12.81 -9.93
CA PHE A 100 0.67 -12.94 -11.30
C PHE A 100 1.43 -11.69 -11.76
N GLU A 101 2.31 -11.87 -12.71
CA GLU A 101 2.99 -10.77 -13.39
C GLU A 101 2.25 -10.35 -14.66
N VAL A 102 2.32 -9.07 -14.98
CA VAL A 102 1.79 -8.49 -16.22
C VAL A 102 2.93 -7.77 -16.92
N SER A 103 3.21 -8.11 -18.16
CA SER A 103 4.16 -7.39 -18.97
C SER A 103 3.58 -6.07 -19.48
N ARG A 104 4.45 -5.12 -19.81
CA ARG A 104 4.02 -3.84 -20.38
C ARG A 104 3.25 -4.03 -21.69
N ALA A 105 3.72 -4.93 -22.55
CA ALA A 105 3.07 -5.22 -23.84
C ALA A 105 1.66 -5.82 -23.65
N GLU A 106 1.48 -6.75 -22.72
CA GLU A 106 0.16 -7.30 -22.37
C GLU A 106 -0.78 -6.20 -21.87
N SER A 107 -0.29 -5.38 -20.94
CA SER A 107 -1.04 -4.26 -20.36
C SER A 107 -1.52 -3.27 -21.43
N GLU A 108 -0.63 -2.85 -22.34
CA GLU A 108 -0.94 -1.91 -23.40
C GLU A 108 -1.95 -2.51 -24.39
N ALA A 109 -1.78 -3.78 -24.79
CA ALA A 109 -2.69 -4.45 -25.73
C ALA A 109 -4.11 -4.61 -25.14
N LEU A 110 -4.23 -5.02 -23.87
CA LEU A 110 -5.52 -5.16 -23.21
C LEU A 110 -6.20 -3.80 -23.01
N ALA A 111 -5.45 -2.78 -22.58
CA ALA A 111 -5.99 -1.44 -22.43
C ALA A 111 -6.42 -0.83 -23.78
N GLU A 112 -5.70 -1.10 -24.87
CA GLU A 112 -6.10 -0.67 -26.21
C GLU A 112 -7.43 -1.31 -26.64
N ALA A 113 -7.62 -2.61 -26.37
CA ALA A 113 -8.86 -3.30 -26.66
C ALA A 113 -10.05 -2.70 -25.87
N LEU A 114 -9.85 -2.44 -24.56
CA LEU A 114 -10.84 -1.78 -23.71
C LEU A 114 -11.14 -0.37 -24.22
N ASN A 115 -10.14 0.42 -24.58
CA ASN A 115 -10.30 1.78 -25.08
C ASN A 115 -11.00 1.83 -26.44
N ARG A 116 -10.78 0.85 -27.31
CA ARG A 116 -11.49 0.74 -28.58
C ARG A 116 -12.98 0.47 -28.36
N HIS A 117 -13.31 -0.34 -27.37
CA HIS A 117 -14.69 -0.70 -27.03
C HIS A 117 -15.40 0.43 -26.24
N PHE A 118 -14.76 0.94 -25.18
CA PHE A 118 -15.37 1.88 -24.22
C PHE A 118 -15.04 3.34 -24.46
N GLY A 119 -14.25 3.69 -25.48
CA GLY A 119 -13.63 5.02 -25.64
C GLY A 119 -14.55 6.24 -25.55
N ARG A 120 -15.88 6.05 -25.74
CA ARG A 120 -16.88 7.11 -25.50
C ARG A 120 -17.37 7.18 -24.05
N THR A 121 -17.18 6.13 -23.27
CA THR A 121 -17.68 5.99 -21.91
C THR A 121 -16.57 6.17 -20.87
N MET A 122 -15.42 5.58 -21.14
CA MET A 122 -14.22 5.69 -20.31
C MET A 122 -12.96 5.39 -21.13
N LEU A 123 -11.83 5.96 -20.68
CA LEU A 123 -10.50 5.64 -21.19
C LEU A 123 -9.67 5.05 -20.07
N VAL A 124 -9.05 3.91 -20.36
CA VAL A 124 -8.12 3.22 -19.48
C VAL A 124 -6.70 3.69 -19.78
N TYR A 125 -5.98 4.10 -18.76
CA TYR A 125 -4.59 4.57 -18.81
C TYR A 125 -3.68 3.57 -18.08
N PRO A 126 -2.96 2.68 -18.79
CA PRO A 126 -2.10 1.66 -18.20
C PRO A 126 -0.72 2.24 -17.89
N LEU A 127 -0.61 3.17 -16.94
CA LEU A 127 0.65 3.84 -16.61
C LEU A 127 1.72 2.89 -16.05
N ARG A 128 1.26 1.83 -15.40
CA ARG A 128 2.11 0.68 -14.99
C ARG A 128 1.42 -0.61 -15.43
N PRO A 129 2.16 -1.69 -15.67
CA PRO A 129 1.57 -2.94 -16.16
C PRO A 129 0.37 -3.43 -15.36
N ALA A 130 0.42 -3.35 -14.04
CA ALA A 130 -0.65 -3.81 -13.15
C ALA A 130 -1.39 -2.67 -12.43
N ARG A 131 -1.19 -1.41 -12.82
CA ARG A 131 -1.89 -0.25 -12.26
C ARG A 131 -2.48 0.59 -13.37
N TRP A 132 -3.78 0.45 -13.54
CA TRP A 132 -4.53 1.16 -14.55
C TRP A 132 -5.45 2.18 -13.92
N TYR A 133 -5.70 3.24 -14.66
CA TYR A 133 -6.48 4.39 -14.21
C TYR A 133 -7.57 4.70 -15.22
N VAL A 134 -8.71 5.18 -14.71
CA VAL A 134 -9.77 5.74 -15.55
C VAL A 134 -10.10 7.14 -15.05
N ARG A 135 -10.30 8.06 -16.00
CA ARG A 135 -10.79 9.40 -15.73
C ARG A 135 -12.29 9.43 -15.94
N LEU A 136 -13.01 10.00 -15.00
CA LEU A 136 -14.46 10.19 -15.09
C LEU A 136 -14.80 11.67 -15.11
N GLU A 137 -15.85 12.02 -15.87
CA GLU A 137 -16.36 13.40 -15.92
C GLU A 137 -17.07 13.80 -14.63
N LYS A 138 -17.72 12.83 -13.97
CA LYS A 138 -18.45 13.02 -12.72
C LYS A 138 -18.07 11.96 -11.71
N ALA A 139 -17.99 12.37 -10.44
CA ALA A 139 -17.84 11.45 -9.33
C ALA A 139 -19.08 10.54 -9.25
N PRO A 140 -18.93 9.21 -9.29
CA PRO A 140 -20.05 8.30 -9.14
C PRO A 140 -20.51 8.24 -7.67
N ASP A 141 -21.82 8.07 -7.49
CA ASP A 141 -22.40 7.83 -6.17
C ASP A 141 -22.34 6.34 -5.83
N MET A 142 -21.16 5.87 -5.50
CA MET A 142 -20.91 4.47 -5.10
C MET A 142 -19.71 4.37 -4.17
N GLN A 143 -19.62 3.26 -3.46
CA GLN A 143 -18.47 2.84 -2.69
C GLN A 143 -17.82 1.63 -3.35
N THR A 144 -16.50 1.54 -3.27
CA THR A 144 -15.72 0.45 -3.85
C THR A 144 -14.82 -0.21 -2.83
N THR A 145 -14.40 -1.43 -3.12
CA THR A 145 -13.50 -2.22 -2.28
C THR A 145 -12.12 -2.28 -2.95
N PRO A 146 -11.02 -1.99 -2.25
CA PRO A 146 -9.68 -2.23 -2.77
C PRO A 146 -9.47 -3.69 -3.18
N ALA A 147 -8.77 -3.94 -4.29
CA ALA A 147 -8.52 -5.30 -4.79
C ALA A 147 -7.88 -6.20 -3.70
N ALA A 148 -6.95 -5.65 -2.93
CA ALA A 148 -6.32 -6.37 -1.82
C ALA A 148 -7.32 -6.84 -0.75
N ALA A 149 -8.40 -6.10 -0.50
CA ALA A 149 -9.45 -6.47 0.45
C ALA A 149 -10.50 -7.40 -0.15
N ALA A 150 -10.53 -7.55 -1.47
CA ALA A 150 -11.40 -8.49 -2.17
C ALA A 150 -10.75 -9.88 -2.35
N ARG A 151 -9.43 -9.99 -2.19
CA ARG A 151 -8.71 -11.27 -2.27
C ARG A 151 -9.21 -12.26 -1.24
N GLY A 152 -9.51 -13.49 -1.70
CA GLY A 152 -9.93 -14.59 -0.82
C GLY A 152 -11.31 -14.41 -0.15
N ALA A 153 -12.06 -13.39 -0.54
CA ALA A 153 -13.43 -13.17 -0.12
C ALA A 153 -14.40 -13.52 -1.27
N ALA A 154 -15.68 -13.75 -0.93
CA ALA A 154 -16.74 -13.84 -1.92
C ALA A 154 -16.87 -12.47 -2.63
N ILE A 155 -16.67 -12.45 -3.93
CA ILE A 155 -16.60 -11.21 -4.73
C ILE A 155 -17.91 -10.42 -4.67
N ASP A 156 -19.06 -11.12 -4.61
CA ASP A 156 -20.38 -10.48 -4.63
C ASP A 156 -20.55 -9.47 -3.49
N GLU A 157 -19.91 -9.72 -2.33
CA GLU A 157 -19.91 -8.81 -1.19
C GLU A 157 -18.92 -7.64 -1.34
N LYS A 158 -18.06 -7.67 -2.34
CA LYS A 158 -16.97 -6.72 -2.59
C LYS A 158 -17.17 -5.86 -3.83
N LEU A 159 -18.19 -6.20 -4.63
CA LEU A 159 -18.57 -5.40 -5.80
C LEU A 159 -18.92 -3.96 -5.40
N PRO A 160 -18.78 -2.99 -6.32
CA PRO A 160 -19.25 -1.63 -6.10
C PRO A 160 -20.69 -1.62 -5.59
N ALA A 161 -20.97 -0.77 -4.59
CA ALA A 161 -22.28 -0.63 -3.96
C ALA A 161 -22.73 0.86 -3.95
N GLY A 162 -23.99 1.12 -4.25
CA GLY A 162 -24.57 2.45 -4.30
C GLY A 162 -25.40 2.67 -5.57
N PRO A 163 -25.97 3.88 -5.74
CA PRO A 163 -26.85 4.21 -6.87
C PRO A 163 -26.22 3.97 -8.25
N ASP A 164 -24.93 4.28 -8.43
CA ASP A 164 -24.23 4.13 -9.70
C ASP A 164 -23.56 2.73 -9.86
N ALA A 165 -23.64 1.87 -8.86
CA ALA A 165 -22.93 0.57 -8.85
C ALA A 165 -23.32 -0.33 -10.02
N MET A 166 -24.61 -0.37 -10.39
CA MET A 166 -25.10 -1.19 -11.49
C MET A 166 -24.38 -0.88 -12.81
N ARG A 167 -24.13 0.40 -13.10
CA ARG A 167 -23.40 0.82 -14.30
C ARG A 167 -21.97 0.28 -14.31
N PHE A 168 -21.26 0.36 -13.18
CA PHE A 168 -19.86 -0.12 -13.08
C PHE A 168 -19.78 -1.64 -13.11
N ASN A 169 -20.74 -2.33 -12.49
CA ASN A 169 -20.83 -3.78 -12.58
C ASN A 169 -21.09 -4.23 -14.04
N ALA A 170 -21.93 -3.51 -14.80
CA ALA A 170 -22.11 -3.77 -16.23
C ALA A 170 -20.81 -3.56 -17.03
N LEU A 171 -20.06 -2.46 -16.77
CA LEU A 171 -18.77 -2.21 -17.41
C LEU A 171 -17.73 -3.33 -17.09
N MET A 172 -17.73 -3.85 -15.87
CA MET A 172 -16.86 -4.97 -15.47
C MET A 172 -17.25 -6.26 -16.25
N ASN A 173 -18.53 -6.55 -16.37
CA ASN A 173 -19.01 -7.71 -17.14
C ASN A 173 -18.70 -7.57 -18.64
N GLU A 174 -18.89 -6.40 -19.23
CA GLU A 174 -18.53 -6.14 -20.63
C GLU A 174 -17.01 -6.29 -20.85
N ALA A 175 -16.21 -5.75 -19.92
CA ALA A 175 -14.76 -5.93 -19.95
C ALA A 175 -14.38 -7.41 -19.89
N GLN A 176 -15.05 -8.19 -19.02
CA GLN A 176 -14.80 -9.63 -18.91
C GLN A 176 -15.10 -10.36 -20.22
N MET A 177 -16.22 -10.05 -20.87
CA MET A 177 -16.57 -10.65 -22.17
C MET A 177 -15.54 -10.31 -23.24
N LEU A 178 -15.10 -9.04 -23.29
CA LEU A 178 -14.10 -8.58 -24.27
C LEU A 178 -12.72 -9.22 -24.05
N LEU A 179 -12.30 -9.32 -22.80
CA LEU A 179 -10.97 -9.82 -22.45
C LEU A 179 -10.86 -11.34 -22.53
N HIS A 180 -11.97 -12.06 -22.40
CA HIS A 180 -11.99 -13.53 -22.42
C HIS A 180 -11.40 -14.11 -23.71
N GLU A 181 -11.76 -13.56 -24.86
CA GLU A 181 -11.29 -14.02 -26.17
C GLU A 181 -10.04 -13.27 -26.67
N HIS A 182 -9.44 -12.42 -25.84
CA HIS A 182 -8.31 -11.59 -26.26
C HIS A 182 -7.05 -12.44 -26.49
N PRO A 183 -6.27 -12.22 -27.60
CA PRO A 183 -5.07 -13.00 -27.92
C PRO A 183 -4.03 -13.05 -26.79
N VAL A 184 -3.91 -11.98 -25.98
CA VAL A 184 -3.04 -11.96 -24.79
C VAL A 184 -3.45 -13.09 -23.83
N ASN A 185 -4.74 -13.26 -23.55
CA ASN A 185 -5.21 -14.29 -22.64
C ASN A 185 -5.05 -15.71 -23.22
N THR A 186 -5.26 -15.88 -24.52
CA THR A 186 -4.93 -17.14 -25.22
C THR A 186 -3.45 -17.50 -25.06
N ALA A 187 -2.56 -16.52 -25.21
CA ALA A 187 -1.12 -16.72 -25.02
C ALA A 187 -0.76 -17.02 -23.55
N ARG A 188 -1.42 -16.35 -22.58
CA ARG A 188 -1.24 -16.61 -21.14
C ARG A 188 -1.67 -18.03 -20.77
N GLN A 189 -2.83 -18.47 -21.24
CA GLN A 189 -3.31 -19.85 -21.04
C GLN A 189 -2.30 -20.88 -21.58
N ALA A 190 -1.75 -20.65 -22.79
CA ALA A 190 -0.75 -21.53 -23.38
C ALA A 190 0.54 -21.63 -22.55
N ARG A 191 0.86 -20.61 -21.74
CA ARG A 191 1.98 -20.60 -20.79
C ARG A 191 1.61 -21.11 -19.39
N GLY A 192 0.35 -21.46 -19.14
CA GLY A 192 -0.15 -21.84 -17.82
C GLY A 192 -0.26 -20.67 -16.84
N GLU A 193 -0.33 -19.44 -17.33
CA GLU A 193 -0.49 -18.22 -16.54
C GLU A 193 -1.97 -17.86 -16.38
N PRO A 194 -2.37 -17.22 -15.28
CA PRO A 194 -3.73 -16.72 -15.09
C PRO A 194 -4.10 -15.69 -16.18
N GLU A 195 -5.30 -15.79 -16.71
CA GLU A 195 -5.85 -14.77 -17.60
C GLU A 195 -6.04 -13.43 -16.87
N LEU A 196 -5.91 -12.33 -17.61
CA LEU A 196 -6.30 -11.00 -17.16
C LEU A 196 -7.72 -10.75 -17.70
N ASN A 197 -8.69 -11.36 -17.06
CA ASN A 197 -10.04 -11.49 -17.62
C ASN A 197 -11.03 -10.45 -17.13
N SER A 198 -10.63 -9.52 -16.25
CA SER A 198 -11.50 -8.44 -15.81
C SER A 198 -10.68 -7.21 -15.34
N ILE A 199 -11.38 -6.12 -15.07
CA ILE A 199 -10.86 -4.91 -14.44
C ILE A 199 -11.57 -4.69 -13.11
N TRP A 200 -10.86 -4.14 -12.12
CA TRP A 200 -11.42 -3.88 -10.79
C TRP A 200 -11.41 -2.41 -10.48
N PHE A 201 -12.61 -1.81 -10.35
CA PHE A 201 -12.76 -0.40 -10.02
C PHE A 201 -12.67 -0.15 -8.53
N TRP A 202 -11.80 0.79 -8.11
CA TRP A 202 -11.67 1.17 -6.70
C TRP A 202 -10.92 2.48 -6.50
N GLY A 203 -10.97 3.00 -5.25
CA GLY A 203 -10.10 4.09 -4.79
C GLY A 203 -10.33 5.41 -5.49
N GLY A 204 -11.58 5.70 -5.88
CA GLY A 204 -11.95 6.88 -6.64
C GLY A 204 -11.87 8.18 -5.85
N GLY A 205 -11.52 9.28 -6.53
CA GLY A 205 -11.54 10.61 -5.94
C GLY A 205 -10.78 11.66 -6.75
N VAL A 206 -10.62 12.81 -6.12
CA VAL A 206 -9.84 13.96 -6.59
C VAL A 206 -8.73 14.26 -5.58
N ILE A 207 -7.68 14.95 -6.01
CA ILE A 207 -6.65 15.44 -5.07
C ILE A 207 -7.20 16.61 -4.27
N ASP A 208 -7.11 16.53 -2.94
CA ASP A 208 -7.48 17.65 -2.06
C ASP A 208 -6.56 18.86 -2.30
N ALA A 209 -7.14 20.06 -2.25
CA ALA A 209 -6.39 21.30 -2.37
C ALA A 209 -5.52 21.56 -1.14
N GLU A 210 -6.05 21.29 0.06
CA GLU A 210 -5.35 21.44 1.33
C GLU A 210 -4.75 20.13 1.78
N ARG A 211 -3.45 20.14 2.07
CA ARG A 211 -2.67 18.97 2.49
C ARG A 211 -1.67 19.34 3.56
N ALA A 212 -1.60 18.52 4.60
CA ALA A 212 -0.57 18.67 5.61
C ALA A 212 0.80 18.26 5.03
N ARG A 213 1.86 18.87 5.56
CA ARG A 213 3.26 18.50 5.31
C ARG A 213 3.87 17.89 6.57
N PRO A 214 3.49 16.66 6.94
CA PRO A 214 3.90 16.07 8.21
C PRO A 214 5.36 15.65 8.23
N PHE A 215 5.99 15.53 7.06
CA PHE A 215 7.36 15.05 6.89
C PHE A 215 8.18 16.01 6.04
N THR A 216 9.49 15.97 6.21
CA THR A 216 10.46 16.63 5.31
C THR A 216 10.84 15.75 4.15
N THR A 217 10.74 14.43 4.30
CA THR A 217 10.94 13.43 3.24
C THR A 217 10.22 12.13 3.57
N VAL A 218 9.79 11.41 2.54
CA VAL A 218 9.17 10.08 2.65
C VAL A 218 9.95 9.10 1.79
N PHE A 219 10.55 8.09 2.40
CA PHE A 219 11.18 6.97 1.71
C PHE A 219 10.19 5.83 1.58
N ALA A 220 9.78 5.54 0.39
CA ALA A 220 8.86 4.44 0.11
C ALA A 220 8.92 4.03 -1.36
N ASP A 221 8.75 2.74 -1.63
CA ASP A 221 8.43 2.23 -2.97
C ASP A 221 6.91 2.14 -3.17
N ASP A 222 6.16 2.27 -2.11
CA ASP A 222 4.70 2.33 -2.10
C ASP A 222 4.15 3.54 -2.88
N PRO A 223 3.33 3.31 -3.92
CA PRO A 223 2.85 4.38 -4.78
C PRO A 223 1.91 5.37 -4.08
N LEU A 224 1.12 4.93 -3.07
CA LEU A 224 0.24 5.84 -2.34
C LEU A 224 1.05 6.78 -1.44
N ALA A 225 2.00 6.25 -0.68
CA ALA A 225 2.86 7.07 0.19
C ALA A 225 3.68 8.08 -0.63
N ARG A 226 4.24 7.63 -1.77
CA ARG A 226 4.95 8.52 -2.70
C ARG A 226 4.04 9.59 -3.28
N GLY A 227 2.86 9.20 -3.74
CA GLY A 227 1.89 10.13 -4.32
C GLY A 227 1.40 11.19 -3.33
N LEU A 228 1.15 10.80 -2.09
CA LEU A 228 0.78 11.72 -1.01
C LEU A 228 1.92 12.73 -0.72
N ALA A 229 3.15 12.24 -0.63
CA ALA A 229 4.31 13.09 -0.43
C ALA A 229 4.50 14.08 -1.60
N LEU A 230 4.48 13.61 -2.85
CA LEU A 230 4.59 14.44 -4.05
C LEU A 230 3.48 15.49 -4.11
N ALA A 231 2.23 15.09 -3.85
CA ALA A 231 1.10 16.00 -3.81
C ALA A 231 1.24 17.09 -2.73
N ALA A 232 1.91 16.79 -1.62
CA ALA A 232 2.22 17.77 -0.57
C ALA A 232 3.52 18.58 -0.84
N GLY A 233 4.18 18.36 -1.98
CA GLY A 233 5.47 18.99 -2.29
C GLY A 233 6.63 18.52 -1.39
N ILE A 234 6.56 17.26 -0.94
CA ILE A 234 7.57 16.61 -0.11
C ILE A 234 8.40 15.66 -1.00
N PRO A 235 9.75 15.69 -0.92
CA PRO A 235 10.58 14.72 -1.60
C PRO A 235 10.20 13.26 -1.25
N ALA A 236 10.03 12.43 -2.29
CA ALA A 236 9.64 11.03 -2.17
C ALA A 236 10.60 10.10 -2.92
N PRO A 237 11.88 10.03 -2.52
CA PRO A 237 12.83 9.12 -3.16
C PRO A 237 12.44 7.66 -2.93
N ALA A 238 13.01 6.77 -3.75
CA ALA A 238 12.89 5.33 -3.57
C ALA A 238 13.39 4.92 -2.18
N LEU A 239 12.85 3.83 -1.67
CA LEU A 239 13.26 3.28 -0.38
C LEU A 239 14.73 2.84 -0.46
N PRO A 240 15.62 3.35 0.43
CA PRO A 240 16.97 2.81 0.55
C PRO A 240 16.96 1.37 1.06
N LYS A 241 17.98 0.60 0.72
CA LYS A 241 18.11 -0.80 1.14
C LYS A 241 18.15 -1.00 2.66
N ASP A 242 18.61 0.02 3.39
CA ASP A 242 18.75 0.00 4.85
C ASP A 242 18.64 1.40 5.47
N ALA A 243 18.43 1.44 6.78
CA ALA A 243 18.34 2.69 7.53
C ALA A 243 19.65 3.47 7.56
N GLY A 244 20.81 2.82 7.44
CA GLY A 244 22.12 3.49 7.37
C GLY A 244 22.21 4.36 6.12
N SER A 245 21.82 3.83 4.98
CA SER A 245 21.72 4.53 3.69
C SER A 245 20.69 5.65 3.75
N ALA A 246 19.51 5.39 4.37
CA ALA A 246 18.50 6.41 4.60
C ALA A 246 19.04 7.58 5.44
N LEU A 247 19.69 7.28 6.57
CA LEU A 247 20.28 8.28 7.45
C LEU A 247 21.43 9.06 6.79
N ALA A 248 22.17 8.46 5.86
CA ALA A 248 23.23 9.14 5.12
C ALA A 248 22.70 10.14 4.09
N ALA A 249 21.52 9.87 3.53
CA ALA A 249 20.85 10.75 2.58
C ALA A 249 20.19 11.97 3.24
N PHE A 250 20.14 12.00 4.56
CA PHE A 250 19.50 13.07 5.35
C PHE A 250 20.49 14.03 5.98
N GLY A 251 20.09 15.31 6.04
CA GLY A 251 20.65 16.27 6.99
C GLY A 251 20.19 16.01 8.43
N ASP A 252 20.76 16.73 9.38
CA ASP A 252 20.53 16.53 10.83
C ASP A 252 19.16 17.02 11.36
N GLN A 253 18.29 17.56 10.51
CA GLN A 253 17.03 18.18 10.93
C GLN A 253 15.84 17.66 10.11
N GLY A 254 14.67 17.68 10.75
CA GLY A 254 13.40 17.35 10.11
C GLY A 254 12.76 16.06 10.62
N ARG A 255 11.64 15.73 10.00
CA ARG A 255 10.83 14.54 10.29
C ARG A 255 10.72 13.67 9.04
N VAL A 256 11.09 12.42 9.18
CA VAL A 256 11.23 11.49 8.08
C VAL A 256 10.34 10.28 8.29
N LEU A 257 9.66 9.87 7.23
CA LEU A 257 8.95 8.60 7.20
C LEU A 257 9.69 7.63 6.28
N ALA A 258 9.96 6.42 6.77
CA ALA A 258 10.39 5.29 5.95
C ALA A 258 9.33 4.17 6.04
N ILE A 259 9.01 3.59 4.89
CA ILE A 259 8.07 2.47 4.79
C ILE A 259 8.80 1.32 4.12
N PRO A 260 9.48 0.45 4.89
CA PRO A 260 10.12 -0.74 4.34
C PRO A 260 9.09 -1.63 3.66
N ASP A 261 9.44 -2.12 2.48
CA ASP A 261 8.68 -3.20 1.87
C ASP A 261 8.95 -4.49 2.67
N VAL A 262 7.87 -5.14 3.03
CA VAL A 262 7.95 -6.36 3.80
C VAL A 262 7.44 -7.49 2.91
N PRO A 263 8.30 -8.47 2.59
CA PRO A 263 7.90 -9.60 1.76
C PRO A 263 6.65 -10.28 2.29
N GLN A 264 5.73 -10.60 1.38
CA GLN A 264 4.47 -11.27 1.72
C GLN A 264 4.70 -12.70 2.26
N GLU A 265 3.65 -13.33 2.80
CA GLU A 265 3.66 -14.56 3.60
C GLU A 265 4.56 -15.72 3.13
N ALA A 266 4.82 -15.88 1.83
CA ALA A 266 5.67 -16.95 1.31
C ALA A 266 7.16 -16.83 1.71
N GLN A 267 7.62 -15.65 2.17
CA GLN A 267 9.00 -15.36 2.52
C GLN A 267 9.20 -15.01 4.01
N LEU A 268 8.30 -15.43 4.88
CA LEU A 268 8.29 -15.08 6.32
C LEU A 268 9.55 -15.55 7.08
N ARG A 269 10.22 -16.61 6.63
CA ARG A 269 11.46 -17.06 7.27
C ARG A 269 12.57 -16.03 7.07
N GLY A 270 13.07 -15.48 8.17
CA GLY A 270 14.14 -14.48 8.15
C GLY A 270 13.70 -13.01 8.04
N ARG A 271 12.40 -12.74 7.88
CA ARG A 271 11.85 -11.39 7.78
C ARG A 271 12.27 -10.49 8.95
N TYR A 272 12.10 -10.96 10.18
CA TYR A 272 12.47 -10.20 11.36
C TYR A 272 13.99 -10.03 11.49
N ALA A 273 14.77 -11.02 11.07
CA ALA A 273 16.22 -10.90 11.02
C ALA A 273 16.68 -9.88 9.99
N ALA A 274 16.03 -9.80 8.84
CA ALA A 274 16.30 -8.78 7.82
C ALA A 274 15.92 -7.38 8.33
N LEU A 275 14.70 -7.21 8.87
CA LEU A 275 14.27 -5.94 9.46
C LEU A 275 15.17 -5.50 10.62
N GLU A 276 15.62 -6.45 11.46
CA GLU A 276 16.55 -6.19 12.56
C GLU A 276 17.88 -5.67 12.03
N ARG A 277 18.49 -6.38 11.08
CA ARG A 277 19.77 -6.02 10.48
C ARG A 277 19.74 -4.71 9.72
N ASP A 278 18.72 -4.51 8.89
CA ASP A 278 18.70 -3.44 7.91
C ASP A 278 18.04 -2.16 8.47
N TRP A 279 17.14 -2.29 9.44
CA TRP A 279 16.37 -1.15 9.97
C TRP A 279 16.52 -0.94 11.46
N PHE A 280 16.18 -1.93 12.31
CA PHE A 280 16.11 -1.68 13.76
C PHE A 280 17.47 -1.46 14.40
N LEU A 281 18.48 -2.27 14.09
CA LEU A 281 19.83 -2.11 14.65
C LEU A 281 20.48 -0.77 14.26
N PRO A 282 20.48 -0.34 12.98
CA PRO A 282 21.04 0.95 12.60
C PRO A 282 20.29 2.13 13.24
N LEU A 283 18.95 2.10 13.29
CA LEU A 283 18.14 3.15 13.93
C LEU A 283 18.36 3.20 15.45
N PHE A 284 18.45 2.04 16.10
CA PHE A 284 18.79 1.94 17.53
C PHE A 284 20.18 2.55 17.82
N ALA A 285 21.17 2.24 16.99
CA ALA A 285 22.51 2.81 17.10
C ALA A 285 22.51 4.34 16.90
N ALA A 286 21.76 4.83 15.89
CA ALA A 286 21.61 6.26 15.63
C ALA A 286 20.91 6.99 16.77
N LEU A 287 19.89 6.39 17.40
CA LEU A 287 19.23 6.93 18.59
C LEU A 287 20.18 6.97 19.80
N LYS A 288 20.93 5.89 20.01
CA LYS A 288 21.90 5.76 21.12
C LYS A 288 23.04 6.78 21.00
N SER A 289 23.56 7.01 19.79
CA SER A 289 24.60 8.02 19.53
C SER A 289 24.07 9.47 19.59
N GLY A 290 22.75 9.67 19.49
CA GLY A 290 22.13 10.99 19.43
C GLY A 290 22.07 11.58 18.01
N ARG A 291 22.42 10.81 16.97
CA ARG A 291 22.26 11.20 15.56
C ARG A 291 20.78 11.46 15.22
N ILE A 292 19.87 10.68 15.79
CA ILE A 292 18.44 10.96 15.79
C ILE A 292 17.97 11.30 17.21
N GLY A 293 17.07 12.27 17.34
CA GLY A 293 16.53 12.70 18.63
C GLY A 293 15.35 11.85 19.08
N MET A 294 14.54 11.37 18.12
CA MET A 294 13.34 10.57 18.36
C MET A 294 13.19 9.51 17.25
N LEU A 295 12.77 8.34 17.67
CA LEU A 295 12.36 7.24 16.78
C LEU A 295 10.93 6.85 17.11
N THR A 296 10.05 6.86 16.12
CA THR A 296 8.68 6.33 16.22
C THR A 296 8.54 5.10 15.33
N LEU A 297 8.17 3.99 15.93
CA LEU A 297 7.82 2.77 15.20
C LEU A 297 6.30 2.67 15.10
N HIS A 298 5.79 2.44 13.91
CA HIS A 298 4.39 2.14 13.62
C HIS A 298 4.33 0.68 13.14
N LEU A 299 4.05 -0.22 14.07
CA LEU A 299 4.05 -1.67 13.84
C LEU A 299 2.62 -2.16 13.66
N CYS A 300 2.27 -2.51 12.42
CA CYS A 300 0.89 -2.88 12.07
C CYS A 300 0.63 -4.36 12.34
N GLY A 301 -0.49 -4.64 12.99
CA GLY A 301 -1.12 -5.95 13.03
C GLY A 301 -2.31 -6.01 12.07
N ALA A 302 -3.12 -7.07 12.17
CA ALA A 302 -4.31 -7.23 11.33
C ALA A 302 -5.33 -6.10 11.54
N ASP A 303 -5.62 -5.78 12.80
CA ASP A 303 -6.66 -4.83 13.19
C ASP A 303 -6.15 -3.79 14.21
N SER A 304 -4.84 -3.76 14.45
CA SER A 304 -4.23 -2.87 15.43
C SER A 304 -2.91 -2.28 14.95
N LEU A 305 -2.62 -1.10 15.43
CA LEU A 305 -1.36 -0.40 15.26
C LEU A 305 -0.71 -0.24 16.64
N LEU A 306 0.50 -0.78 16.79
CA LEU A 306 1.35 -0.51 17.94
C LEU A 306 2.30 0.63 17.56
N GLU A 307 2.07 1.80 18.13
CA GLU A 307 2.95 2.96 18.04
C GLU A 307 3.93 2.95 19.22
N VAL A 308 5.20 3.12 18.94
CA VAL A 308 6.27 3.14 19.95
C VAL A 308 7.15 4.36 19.72
N GLU A 309 7.06 5.34 20.61
CA GLU A 309 7.95 6.50 20.62
C GLU A 309 9.12 6.24 21.56
N THR A 310 10.34 6.45 21.09
CA THR A 310 11.56 6.25 21.87
C THR A 310 12.49 7.43 21.66
N VAL A 311 12.95 8.01 22.75
CA VAL A 311 14.02 9.02 22.76
C VAL A 311 15.26 8.44 23.45
N ARG A 312 16.42 9.10 23.28
CA ARG A 312 17.70 8.62 23.83
C ARG A 312 17.64 8.34 25.33
N SER A 313 16.94 9.18 26.12
CA SER A 313 16.79 8.99 27.56
C SER A 313 16.07 7.71 27.94
N ASP A 314 15.12 7.26 27.12
CA ASP A 314 14.35 6.05 27.40
C ASP A 314 15.23 4.79 27.35
N LEU A 315 16.33 4.83 26.60
CA LEU A 315 17.28 3.72 26.54
C LEU A 315 17.99 3.45 27.88
N ARG A 316 17.90 4.37 28.85
CA ARG A 316 18.42 4.17 30.21
C ARG A 316 17.53 3.32 31.11
N TYR A 317 16.28 3.06 30.70
CA TYR A 317 15.34 2.22 31.46
C TYR A 317 15.69 0.72 31.32
N PHE A 318 16.92 0.33 31.71
CA PHE A 318 17.43 -1.04 31.58
C PHE A 318 16.61 -2.07 32.38
N TRP A 319 15.86 -1.65 33.41
CA TRP A 319 14.94 -2.50 34.18
C TRP A 319 13.65 -2.85 33.44
N ARG A 320 13.33 -2.14 32.35
CA ARG A 320 12.26 -2.55 31.43
C ARG A 320 12.79 -3.68 30.53
N LEU A 321 12.59 -4.88 30.99
CA LEU A 321 13.13 -6.07 30.34
C LEU A 321 12.48 -6.27 28.97
N ARG A 322 13.30 -6.65 28.02
CA ARG A 322 12.92 -7.10 26.70
C ARG A 322 12.02 -8.34 26.79
N ARG A 323 10.94 -8.35 26.00
CA ARG A 323 10.07 -9.51 25.82
C ARG A 323 10.11 -9.92 24.35
N PRO A 324 9.85 -11.21 24.02
CA PRO A 324 9.77 -11.64 22.64
C PRO A 324 8.66 -10.89 21.89
N LEU A 325 8.82 -10.71 20.57
CA LEU A 325 7.85 -9.99 19.72
C LEU A 325 6.44 -10.54 19.87
N SER A 326 6.29 -11.86 20.05
CA SER A 326 5.00 -12.52 20.29
C SER A 326 4.22 -12.02 21.52
N ALA A 327 4.90 -11.37 22.46
CA ALA A 327 4.24 -10.76 23.63
C ALA A 327 3.63 -9.38 23.32
N TYR A 328 3.89 -8.86 22.13
CA TYR A 328 3.40 -7.55 21.67
C TYR A 328 2.42 -7.68 20.48
N ALA A 329 2.22 -8.87 19.94
CA ALA A 329 1.30 -9.16 18.83
C ALA A 329 -0.19 -9.02 19.24
#